data_15a9c4fff6044ddd2787047eafe5c224
#
_entry.id   15a9c4fff6044ddd2787047eafe5c224
#
_cell.length_a   1.000
_cell.length_b   1.000
_cell.length_c   1.000
_cell.angle_alpha   90.00
_cell.angle_beta   90.00
_cell.angle_gamma   90.00
#
_symmetry.space_group_name_H-M   'P 1'
#
loop_
_entity.id
_entity.type
_entity.pdbx_description
1 polymer ?
#
loop_
_entity_poly.entity_id
_entity_poly.type
_entity_poly.pdbx_seq_one_letter_code
_entity_poly.pdbx_strand_id
1 'polypeptide(L)'
;MIYNLRPMSFDDIGFNITVERALDKLRNSNNIRCNFKTSGDEYMVDSLVSLTLLRVIQEACSNSIKHGHAKEINVSLKYEPKSLTLTIKDDGDGFDTSAIPEFTREDNSGFGLSMMKERIYLLPGKLSISSKPGEGCIVKVIIPVNKED
;
A
#
# COMPACT_ATOMS: atom_id res chain seq x y z
N MET A 1 14.92 0.71 -12.99
CA MET A 1 15.42 1.90 -12.27
C MET A 1 15.42 1.62 -10.77
N ILE A 2 16.47 1.99 -10.10
CA ILE A 2 16.60 1.84 -8.65
C ILE A 2 16.72 3.23 -8.05
N TYR A 3 15.93 3.51 -7.04
CA TYR A 3 15.99 4.79 -6.35
C TYR A 3 17.10 4.77 -5.31
N ASN A 4 17.89 5.83 -5.29
CA ASN A 4 18.90 6.01 -4.26
C ASN A 4 18.23 6.56 -3.01
N LEU A 5 18.48 5.90 -1.88
CA LEU A 5 17.89 6.29 -0.61
C LEU A 5 19.00 6.60 0.40
N ARG A 6 18.70 7.50 1.30
CA ARG A 6 19.59 7.87 2.39
C ARG A 6 18.90 7.61 3.74
N PRO A 7 19.65 7.41 4.82
CA PRO A 7 19.06 7.24 6.14
C PRO A 7 18.18 8.45 6.49
N MET A 8 17.11 8.20 7.23
CA MET A 8 16.26 9.28 7.71
C MET A 8 17.00 10.13 8.71
N SER A 9 16.87 11.45 8.57
CA SER A 9 17.42 12.40 9.51
C SER A 9 16.29 13.07 10.29
N PHE A 10 16.67 13.87 11.27
CA PHE A 10 15.70 14.61 12.09
C PHE A 10 14.78 15.51 11.26
N ASP A 11 15.28 16.05 10.15
CA ASP A 11 14.51 16.96 9.31
C ASP A 11 13.57 16.23 8.34
N ASP A 12 13.74 14.92 8.19
CA ASP A 12 12.92 14.12 7.30
C ASP A 12 11.69 13.62 8.05
N ILE A 13 10.64 14.45 8.09
CA ILE A 13 9.36 14.01 8.61
C ILE A 13 8.83 13.02 7.59
N GLY A 14 9.12 11.78 7.84
CA GLY A 14 9.10 10.81 6.81
C GLY A 14 7.75 10.31 6.39
N PHE A 15 7.83 9.39 5.49
CA PHE A 15 6.70 8.68 4.92
C PHE A 15 5.83 8.02 5.99
N ASN A 16 6.46 7.49 7.06
CA ASN A 16 5.74 6.81 8.13
C ASN A 16 4.69 7.72 8.79
N ILE A 17 5.04 8.97 9.06
CA ILE A 17 4.10 9.92 9.67
C ILE A 17 2.95 10.23 8.72
N THR A 18 3.26 10.35 7.43
CA THR A 18 2.23 10.60 6.42
C THR A 18 1.25 9.43 6.36
N VAL A 19 1.73 8.19 6.43
CA VAL A 19 0.88 7.01 6.46
C VAL A 19 0.02 7.00 7.72
N GLU A 20 0.61 7.27 8.88
CA GLU A 20 -0.15 7.30 10.15
C GLU A 20 -1.28 8.33 10.11
N ARG A 21 -1.02 9.51 9.56
CA ARG A 21 -2.05 10.55 9.42
C ARG A 21 -3.18 10.12 8.49
N ALA A 22 -2.84 9.44 7.41
CA ALA A 22 -3.85 8.92 6.48
C ALA A 22 -4.71 7.87 7.14
N LEU A 23 -4.11 6.98 7.93
CA LEU A 23 -4.85 5.94 8.65
C LEU A 23 -5.69 6.52 9.78
N ASP A 24 -5.23 7.58 10.45
CA ASP A 24 -6.04 8.27 11.47
C ASP A 24 -7.33 8.82 10.91
N LYS A 25 -7.29 9.37 9.70
CA LYS A 25 -8.52 9.84 9.04
C LYS A 25 -9.50 8.70 8.83
N LEU A 26 -9.03 7.54 8.45
CA LEU A 26 -9.88 6.37 8.23
C LEU A 26 -10.46 5.85 9.54
N ARG A 27 -9.66 5.79 10.60
CA ARG A 27 -10.11 5.37 11.92
C ARG A 27 -11.24 6.25 12.41
N ASN A 28 -11.08 7.56 12.28
CA ASN A 28 -12.04 8.53 12.78
C ASN A 28 -13.33 8.59 11.94
N SER A 29 -13.22 8.40 10.63
CA SER A 29 -14.36 8.53 9.72
C SER A 29 -15.19 7.25 9.60
N ASN A 30 -14.60 6.08 9.83
CA ASN A 30 -15.23 4.81 9.50
C ASN A 30 -15.35 3.84 10.68
N ASN A 31 -14.91 4.24 11.86
CA ASN A 31 -14.93 3.40 13.07
C ASN A 31 -14.27 2.03 12.81
N ILE A 32 -13.10 2.06 12.16
CA ILE A 32 -12.37 0.87 11.77
C ILE A 32 -11.01 0.85 12.48
N ARG A 33 -10.51 -0.34 12.78
CA ARG A 33 -9.16 -0.47 13.34
C ARG A 33 -8.15 -0.52 12.20
N CYS A 34 -7.18 0.39 12.26
CA CYS A 34 -6.07 0.42 11.31
C CYS A 34 -4.78 0.38 12.10
N ASN A 35 -3.93 -0.58 11.80
CA ASN A 35 -2.64 -0.74 12.44
C ASN A 35 -1.52 -0.52 11.43
N PHE A 36 -0.47 0.16 11.83
CA PHE A 36 0.68 0.39 10.98
C PHE A 36 1.95 -0.08 11.72
N LYS A 37 2.73 -0.91 11.04
CA LYS A 37 3.99 -1.41 11.59
C LYS A 37 5.10 -1.21 10.56
N THR A 38 6.27 -0.88 11.05
CA THR A 38 7.48 -0.81 10.24
C THR A 38 8.51 -1.79 10.75
N SER A 39 9.36 -2.28 9.86
CA SER A 39 10.48 -3.14 10.22
C SER A 39 11.68 -2.79 9.35
N GLY A 40 12.86 -3.15 9.83
CA GLY A 40 14.12 -2.82 9.18
C GLY A 40 14.61 -1.42 9.52
N ASP A 41 15.78 -1.08 8.99
CA ASP A 41 16.40 0.23 9.21
C ASP A 41 15.79 1.26 8.27
N GLU A 42 15.04 2.19 8.84
CA GLU A 42 14.34 3.22 8.07
C GLU A 42 15.31 4.12 7.33
N TYR A 43 14.91 4.52 6.13
CA TYR A 43 15.63 5.48 5.31
C TYR A 43 14.63 6.39 4.61
N MET A 44 15.13 7.49 4.06
CA MET A 44 14.30 8.42 3.34
C MET A 44 13.81 7.79 2.03
N VAL A 45 12.50 7.86 1.82
CA VAL A 45 11.87 7.32 0.63
C VAL A 45 11.70 8.45 -0.39
N ASP A 46 12.07 8.18 -1.64
CA ASP A 46 11.91 9.13 -2.73
C ASP A 46 10.46 9.62 -2.84
N SER A 47 10.28 10.88 -3.19
CA SER A 47 8.95 11.51 -3.23
C SER A 47 7.98 10.81 -4.16
N LEU A 48 8.44 10.37 -5.33
CA LEU A 48 7.56 9.67 -6.27
C LEU A 48 7.15 8.31 -5.71
N VAL A 49 8.07 7.60 -5.09
CA VAL A 49 7.78 6.32 -4.44
C VAL A 49 6.81 6.53 -3.29
N SER A 50 7.06 7.52 -2.42
CA SER A 50 6.18 7.84 -1.29
C SER A 50 4.78 8.14 -1.75
N LEU A 51 4.63 8.99 -2.74
CA LEU A 51 3.31 9.38 -3.25
C LEU A 51 2.58 8.18 -3.84
N THR A 52 3.29 7.36 -4.61
CA THR A 52 2.70 6.18 -5.24
C THR A 52 2.24 5.18 -4.19
N LEU A 53 3.07 4.89 -3.19
CA LEU A 53 2.71 3.97 -2.11
C LEU A 53 1.55 4.51 -1.29
N LEU A 54 1.53 5.82 -1.02
CA LEU A 54 0.42 6.42 -0.29
C LEU A 54 -0.90 6.26 -1.06
N ARG A 55 -0.88 6.43 -2.37
CA ARG A 55 -2.07 6.21 -3.21
C ARG A 55 -2.53 4.77 -3.17
N VAL A 56 -1.60 3.81 -3.20
CA VAL A 56 -1.94 2.39 -3.09
C VAL A 56 -2.60 2.12 -1.74
N ILE A 57 -2.05 2.68 -0.65
CA ILE A 57 -2.64 2.53 0.68
C ILE A 57 -4.06 3.08 0.71
N GLN A 58 -4.27 4.29 0.18
CA GLN A 58 -5.59 4.92 0.17
C GLN A 58 -6.59 4.10 -0.63
N GLU A 59 -6.22 3.62 -1.81
CA GLU A 59 -7.10 2.80 -2.63
C GLU A 59 -7.41 1.46 -1.98
N ALA A 60 -6.40 0.78 -1.48
CA ALA A 60 -6.58 -0.52 -0.83
C ALA A 60 -7.48 -0.39 0.40
N CYS A 61 -7.25 0.62 1.24
CA CYS A 61 -8.07 0.83 2.43
C CYS A 61 -9.50 1.22 2.07
N SER A 62 -9.68 2.07 1.07
CA SER A 62 -11.00 2.44 0.59
C SER A 62 -11.78 1.22 0.10
N ASN A 63 -11.10 0.36 -0.66
CA ASN A 63 -11.71 -0.89 -1.15
C ASN A 63 -12.08 -1.82 0.00
N SER A 64 -11.20 -1.95 0.98
CA SER A 64 -11.47 -2.80 2.15
C SER A 64 -12.70 -2.35 2.90
N ILE A 65 -12.90 -1.04 3.03
CA ILE A 65 -14.03 -0.46 3.76
C ILE A 65 -15.31 -0.50 2.94
N LYS A 66 -15.26 -0.01 1.70
CA LYS A 66 -16.45 0.15 0.86
C LYS A 66 -16.97 -1.15 0.26
N HIS A 67 -16.07 -2.01 -0.15
CA HIS A 67 -16.42 -3.23 -0.86
C HIS A 67 -16.18 -4.50 -0.03
N GLY A 68 -15.16 -4.49 0.79
CA GLY A 68 -14.81 -5.64 1.62
C GLY A 68 -15.49 -5.68 2.97
N HIS A 69 -16.09 -4.57 3.42
CA HIS A 69 -16.70 -4.47 4.75
C HIS A 69 -15.73 -4.85 5.87
N ALA A 70 -14.47 -4.49 5.71
CA ALA A 70 -13.42 -4.82 6.68
C ALA A 70 -13.64 -4.07 7.99
N LYS A 71 -13.26 -4.70 9.10
CA LYS A 71 -13.27 -4.12 10.43
C LYS A 71 -11.88 -3.78 10.91
N GLU A 72 -10.88 -4.43 10.34
CA GLU A 72 -9.48 -4.20 10.68
C GLU A 72 -8.63 -4.22 9.44
N ILE A 73 -7.72 -3.26 9.34
CA ILE A 73 -6.75 -3.16 8.26
C ILE A 73 -5.37 -3.08 8.89
N ASN A 74 -4.45 -3.93 8.43
CA ASN A 74 -3.07 -3.94 8.89
C ASN A 74 -2.16 -3.52 7.74
N VAL A 75 -1.43 -2.44 7.94
CA VAL A 75 -0.46 -1.92 6.99
C VAL A 75 0.93 -2.15 7.55
N SER A 76 1.82 -2.74 6.77
CA SER A 76 3.20 -2.93 7.17
C SER A 76 4.15 -2.46 6.09
N LEU A 77 5.27 -1.92 6.51
CA LEU A 77 6.29 -1.40 5.62
C LEU A 77 7.64 -1.96 6.07
N LYS A 78 8.28 -2.73 5.19
CA LYS A 78 9.55 -3.37 5.48
C LYS A 78 10.66 -2.67 4.71
N TYR A 79 11.59 -2.10 5.45
CA TYR A 79 12.76 -1.42 4.89
C TYR A 79 13.91 -2.41 4.80
N GLU A 80 14.33 -2.69 3.57
CA GLU A 80 15.49 -3.53 3.31
C GLU A 80 16.50 -2.76 2.46
N PRO A 81 17.79 -3.13 2.49
CA PRO A 81 18.80 -2.38 1.72
C PRO A 81 18.54 -2.35 0.21
N LYS A 82 17.88 -3.37 -0.34
CA LYS A 82 17.63 -3.47 -1.78
C LYS A 82 16.18 -3.41 -2.17
N SER A 83 15.27 -3.39 -1.21
CA SER A 83 13.85 -3.33 -1.51
C SER A 83 13.05 -2.70 -0.37
N LEU A 84 11.94 -2.09 -0.76
CA LEU A 84 10.95 -1.57 0.17
C LEU A 84 9.65 -2.32 -0.10
N THR A 85 9.11 -2.98 0.91
CA THR A 85 7.92 -3.81 0.76
C THR A 85 6.77 -3.25 1.58
N LEU A 86 5.67 -2.93 0.90
CA LEU A 86 4.43 -2.49 1.52
C LEU A 86 3.44 -3.66 1.48
N THR A 87 2.79 -3.95 2.60
CA THR A 87 1.75 -4.97 2.68
C THR A 87 0.52 -4.37 3.36
N ILE A 88 -0.65 -4.54 2.75
CA ILE A 88 -1.92 -4.08 3.29
C ILE A 88 -2.84 -5.29 3.36
N LYS A 89 -3.20 -5.68 4.58
CA LYS A 89 -4.04 -6.85 4.82
C LYS A 89 -5.31 -6.45 5.54
N ASP A 90 -6.45 -6.89 5.05
CA ASP A 90 -7.72 -6.67 5.72
C ASP A 90 -8.44 -7.98 6.05
N ASP A 91 -9.40 -7.88 6.96
CA ASP A 91 -10.23 -9.00 7.40
C ASP A 91 -11.63 -8.99 6.78
N GLY A 92 -11.77 -8.31 5.66
CA GLY A 92 -13.06 -8.15 5.00
C GLY A 92 -13.56 -9.38 4.29
N ASP A 93 -14.57 -9.17 3.45
CA ASP A 93 -15.24 -10.27 2.73
C ASP A 93 -14.37 -10.89 1.64
N GLY A 94 -13.35 -10.19 1.20
CA GLY A 94 -12.53 -10.66 0.10
C GLY A 94 -13.29 -10.70 -1.23
N PHE A 95 -12.64 -11.18 -2.25
CA PHE A 95 -13.23 -11.33 -3.56
C PHE A 95 -12.45 -12.36 -4.38
N ASP A 96 -13.05 -12.80 -5.48
CA ASP A 96 -12.39 -13.69 -6.40
C ASP A 96 -11.51 -12.89 -7.36
N THR A 97 -10.20 -12.98 -7.21
CA THR A 97 -9.25 -12.22 -8.03
C THR A 97 -9.30 -12.63 -9.49
N SER A 98 -9.73 -13.84 -9.79
CA SER A 98 -9.87 -14.29 -11.19
C SER A 98 -11.01 -13.58 -11.91
N ALA A 99 -11.96 -13.01 -11.18
CA ALA A 99 -13.07 -12.29 -11.75
C ALA A 99 -12.72 -10.83 -12.13
N ILE A 100 -11.54 -10.37 -11.76
CA ILE A 100 -11.11 -9.01 -12.07
C ILE A 100 -10.34 -9.01 -13.38
N PRO A 101 -10.88 -8.36 -14.42
CA PRO A 101 -10.14 -8.26 -15.68
C PRO A 101 -8.85 -7.46 -15.49
N GLU A 102 -7.75 -7.98 -15.98
CA GLU A 102 -6.54 -7.19 -16.07
C GLU A 102 -6.83 -6.03 -17.02
N PHE A 103 -6.61 -4.81 -16.58
CA PHE A 103 -6.67 -3.61 -17.45
C PHE A 103 -8.05 -3.15 -17.91
N THR A 104 -9.08 -3.25 -17.14
CA THR A 104 -10.31 -2.53 -17.49
C THR A 104 -10.24 -1.11 -16.94
N ARG A 105 -9.71 -0.21 -17.76
CA ARG A 105 -9.67 1.23 -17.43
C ARG A 105 -11.05 1.83 -17.28
N GLU A 106 -12.01 1.22 -17.92
CA GLU A 106 -13.37 1.72 -17.98
C GLU A 106 -14.21 1.28 -16.79
N ASP A 107 -13.78 0.26 -16.09
CA ASP A 107 -14.55 -0.29 -14.98
C ASP A 107 -14.00 0.14 -13.64
N ASN A 108 -14.41 1.33 -13.20
CA ASN A 108 -14.07 1.84 -11.88
C ASN A 108 -14.79 1.07 -10.77
N SER A 109 -15.70 0.18 -11.12
CA SER A 109 -16.39 -0.66 -10.14
C SER A 109 -15.51 -1.83 -9.69
N GLY A 110 -14.37 -2.05 -10.33
CA GLY A 110 -13.44 -3.11 -10.02
C GLY A 110 -12.51 -2.80 -8.86
N PHE A 111 -13.01 -2.19 -7.80
CA PHE A 111 -12.27 -1.97 -6.56
C PHE A 111 -11.03 -1.07 -6.68
N GLY A 112 -10.89 -0.29 -7.74
CA GLY A 112 -9.72 0.58 -7.93
C GLY A 112 -8.43 -0.18 -8.22
N LEU A 113 -8.48 -1.50 -8.41
CA LEU A 113 -7.29 -2.34 -8.56
C LEU A 113 -6.53 -2.06 -9.86
N SER A 114 -7.26 -1.75 -10.93
CA SER A 114 -6.63 -1.38 -12.20
C SER A 114 -5.81 -0.11 -12.06
N MET A 115 -6.32 0.85 -11.31
CA MET A 115 -5.61 2.11 -11.08
C MET A 115 -4.37 1.91 -10.23
N MET A 116 -4.43 1.02 -9.23
CA MET A 116 -3.25 0.68 -8.45
C MET A 116 -2.15 0.08 -9.32
N LYS A 117 -2.50 -0.83 -10.21
CA LYS A 117 -1.56 -1.43 -11.14
C LYS A 117 -0.95 -0.39 -12.07
N GLU A 118 -1.74 0.53 -12.60
CA GLU A 118 -1.24 1.60 -13.46
C GLU A 118 -0.24 2.49 -12.74
N ARG A 119 -0.50 2.85 -11.48
CA ARG A 119 0.41 3.68 -10.69
C ARG A 119 1.74 3.00 -10.47
N ILE A 120 1.72 1.69 -10.23
CA ILE A 120 2.94 0.91 -10.01
C ILE A 120 3.77 0.78 -11.29
N TYR A 121 3.14 0.78 -12.45
CA TYR A 121 3.89 0.71 -13.70
C TYR A 121 4.79 1.94 -13.95
N LEU A 122 4.52 3.04 -13.26
CA LEU A 122 5.38 4.22 -13.33
C LEU A 122 6.67 4.05 -12.52
N LEU A 123 6.75 3.01 -11.70
CA LEU A 123 7.88 2.71 -10.83
C LEU A 123 8.39 1.30 -11.12
N PRO A 124 9.69 1.04 -10.88
CA PRO A 124 10.23 -0.31 -11.00
C PRO A 124 9.80 -1.16 -9.80
N GLY A 125 8.56 -1.61 -9.80
CA GLY A 125 8.01 -2.35 -8.69
C GLY A 125 7.06 -3.43 -9.14
N LYS A 126 6.69 -4.28 -8.19
CA LYS A 126 5.71 -5.35 -8.42
C LYS A 126 4.55 -5.19 -7.46
N LEU A 127 3.34 -5.25 -8.02
CA LEU A 127 2.11 -5.25 -7.25
C LEU A 127 1.50 -6.65 -7.32
N SER A 128 1.16 -7.22 -6.18
CA SER A 128 0.40 -8.46 -6.14
C SER A 128 -0.81 -8.29 -5.24
N ILE A 129 -1.92 -8.91 -5.63
CA ILE A 129 -3.17 -8.87 -4.89
C ILE A 129 -3.61 -10.31 -4.68
N SER A 130 -3.82 -10.68 -3.42
CA SER A 130 -4.27 -12.01 -3.04
C SER A 130 -5.56 -11.88 -2.26
N SER A 131 -6.62 -12.52 -2.74
CA SER A 131 -7.91 -12.47 -2.07
C SER A 131 -8.73 -13.68 -2.47
N LYS A 132 -9.57 -14.14 -1.55
CA LYS A 132 -10.58 -15.16 -1.79
C LYS A 132 -11.85 -14.77 -1.05
N PRO A 133 -13.03 -15.13 -1.58
CA PRO A 133 -14.29 -14.85 -0.87
C PRO A 133 -14.24 -15.37 0.57
N GLY A 134 -14.55 -14.49 1.52
CA GLY A 134 -14.57 -14.81 2.94
C GLY A 134 -13.22 -14.77 3.64
N GLU A 135 -12.13 -14.50 2.94
CA GLU A 135 -10.77 -14.55 3.51
C GLU A 135 -10.04 -13.21 3.52
N GLY A 136 -10.74 -12.11 3.25
CA GLY A 136 -10.11 -10.80 3.20
C GLY A 136 -9.24 -10.60 1.98
N CYS A 137 -8.38 -9.60 2.04
CA CYS A 137 -7.52 -9.21 0.91
C CYS A 137 -6.13 -8.84 1.39
N ILE A 138 -5.13 -9.18 0.60
CA ILE A 138 -3.74 -8.77 0.83
C ILE A 138 -3.23 -8.08 -0.43
N VAL A 139 -2.84 -6.82 -0.30
CA VAL A 139 -2.18 -6.06 -1.35
C VAL A 139 -0.71 -5.92 -0.97
N LYS A 140 0.19 -6.31 -1.86
CA LYS A 140 1.62 -6.26 -1.60
C LYS A 140 2.35 -5.57 -2.74
N VAL A 141 3.19 -4.61 -2.38
CA VAL A 141 4.01 -3.87 -3.34
C VAL A 141 5.47 -4.01 -2.94
N ILE A 142 6.31 -4.41 -3.89
CA ILE A 142 7.76 -4.51 -3.68
C ILE A 142 8.43 -3.54 -4.65
N ILE A 143 9.19 -2.59 -4.10
CA ILE A 143 9.92 -1.60 -4.90
C ILE A 143 11.41 -1.82 -4.70
N PRO A 144 12.17 -2.05 -5.78
CA PRO A 144 13.62 -2.12 -5.67
C PRO A 144 14.19 -0.76 -5.33
N VAL A 145 15.06 -0.72 -4.37
CA VAL A 145 15.73 0.51 -3.92
C VAL A 145 17.21 0.24 -3.77
N ASN A 146 17.97 1.32 -3.71
CA ASN A 146 19.40 1.22 -3.47
C ASN A 146 19.76 2.18 -2.34
N LYS A 147 20.05 1.59 -1.17
CA LYS A 147 20.43 2.40 -0.01
C LYS A 147 21.85 2.93 -0.21
N GLU A 148 21.99 4.24 -0.12
CA GLU A 148 23.32 4.87 -0.17
C GLU A 148 24.04 4.65 1.16
N ASP A 149 25.31 4.34 1.06
CA ASP A 149 26.17 4.17 2.21
C ASP A 149 26.53 5.51 2.88
#